data_8f7340d9f306462998d77378ec4bb859
#
_entry.id   8f7340d9f306462998d77378ec4bb859
#
_cell.length_a   1.000
_cell.length_b   1.000
_cell.length_c   1.000
_cell.angle_alpha   90.00
_cell.angle_beta   90.00
_cell.angle_gamma   90.00
#
_symmetry.space_group_name_H-M   'P 1'
#
loop_
_entity.id
_entity.type
_entity.pdbx_description
1 polymer ?
#
loop_
_entity_poly.entity_id
_entity_poly.type
_entity_poly.pdbx_seq_one_letter_code
_entity_poly.pdbx_strand_id
1 'polypeptide(L)'
;QTGTVTVSPATVKIAGRAAVLDKISEITIPAEELDLTDATAPVTNTIDIREYLPSDISLADADFDGTVTVSADIEQIRRKTISFDADSVQLLNIPDGWLAEAVSGQNLQLTVRGLQDNLNNVDAGTITPHADLSALIDENGTVTAGEQEVTVKFLLPASVDQVNVVTMQVHLTQLAASNTDEQGAQ
;
A
#
# COMPACT_ATOMS: atom_id res chain seq x y z
N GLN A 1 8.71 -5.77 -4.51
CA GLN A 1 9.54 -6.51 -3.55
C GLN A 1 9.95 -5.57 -2.42
N THR A 2 10.02 -6.07 -1.23
CA THR A 2 10.52 -5.39 -0.04
C THR A 2 11.25 -6.43 0.82
N GLY A 3 12.08 -5.99 1.76
CA GLY A 3 12.82 -6.92 2.61
C GLY A 3 13.75 -6.22 3.57
N THR A 4 14.30 -6.98 4.48
CA THR A 4 15.27 -6.52 5.47
C THR A 4 16.61 -7.19 5.19
N VAL A 5 17.69 -6.40 5.22
CA VAL A 5 19.06 -6.92 5.13
C VAL A 5 19.60 -7.12 6.54
N THR A 6 20.17 -8.28 6.80
CA THR A 6 20.81 -8.64 8.06
C THR A 6 22.22 -9.13 7.82
N VAL A 7 23.11 -8.88 8.78
CA VAL A 7 24.51 -9.32 8.74
C VAL A 7 24.82 -10.11 10.01
N SER A 8 25.42 -11.27 9.87
CA SER A 8 25.83 -12.12 10.98
C SER A 8 27.25 -12.63 10.82
N PRO A 9 28.15 -12.41 11.80
CA PRO A 9 27.94 -11.60 13.01
C PRO A 9 27.81 -10.11 12.69
N ALA A 10 26.98 -9.37 13.44
CA ALA A 10 26.75 -7.94 13.24
C ALA A 10 27.92 -7.06 13.75
N THR A 11 28.80 -7.62 14.57
CA THR A 11 29.98 -6.93 15.10
C THR A 11 31.17 -7.87 15.09
N VAL A 12 32.32 -7.30 14.80
CA VAL A 12 33.61 -8.03 14.78
C VAL A 12 34.65 -7.29 15.61
N LYS A 13 35.59 -8.03 16.17
CA LYS A 13 36.71 -7.43 16.93
C LYS A 13 37.87 -7.16 15.95
N ILE A 14 38.34 -5.94 15.98
CA ILE A 14 39.47 -5.49 15.16
C ILE A 14 40.64 -5.03 16.03
N ALA A 15 41.87 -5.17 15.53
CA ALA A 15 43.09 -4.72 16.15
C ALA A 15 43.88 -3.81 15.19
N GLY A 16 44.52 -2.79 15.74
CA GLY A 16 45.31 -1.84 14.99
C GLY A 16 45.87 -0.74 15.88
N ARG A 17 46.48 0.28 15.27
CA ARG A 17 46.95 1.46 16.01
C ARG A 17 45.76 2.28 16.52
N ALA A 18 45.83 2.78 17.75
CA ALA A 18 44.77 3.56 18.39
C ALA A 18 44.24 4.70 17.50
N ALA A 19 45.15 5.47 16.90
CA ALA A 19 44.80 6.60 16.03
C ALA A 19 44.08 6.19 14.72
N VAL A 20 44.14 4.92 14.33
CA VAL A 20 43.37 4.36 13.20
C VAL A 20 42.06 3.79 13.67
N LEU A 21 42.07 3.05 14.79
CA LEU A 21 40.87 2.46 15.40
C LEU A 21 39.84 3.53 15.77
N ASP A 22 40.30 4.67 16.30
CA ASP A 22 39.42 5.79 16.69
C ASP A 22 38.63 6.39 15.50
N LYS A 23 39.01 6.08 14.26
CA LYS A 23 38.37 6.59 13.05
C LYS A 23 37.42 5.56 12.42
N ILE A 24 37.42 4.32 12.90
CA ILE A 24 36.61 3.25 12.34
C ILE A 24 35.44 2.99 13.26
N SER A 25 34.25 3.37 12.82
CA SER A 25 33.00 3.06 13.50
C SER A 25 32.26 1.89 12.84
N GLU A 26 32.54 1.65 11.56
CA GLU A 26 31.86 0.61 10.77
C GLU A 26 32.77 0.08 9.66
N ILE A 27 32.48 -1.12 9.20
CA ILE A 27 33.08 -1.73 8.01
C ILE A 27 31.98 -1.72 6.95
N THR A 28 32.21 -0.99 5.85
CA THR A 28 31.23 -0.90 4.77
C THR A 28 31.47 -2.02 3.76
N ILE A 29 30.44 -2.86 3.55
CA ILE A 29 30.40 -3.86 2.51
C ILE A 29 29.66 -3.27 1.32
N PRO A 30 30.24 -3.27 0.10
CA PRO A 30 29.58 -2.75 -1.09
C PRO A 30 28.27 -3.49 -1.41
N ALA A 31 27.30 -2.78 -1.96
CA ALA A 31 25.99 -3.36 -2.28
C ALA A 31 26.06 -4.44 -3.39
N GLU A 32 27.10 -4.38 -4.22
CA GLU A 32 27.35 -5.35 -5.29
C GLU A 32 27.61 -6.77 -4.77
N GLU A 33 28.03 -6.89 -3.49
CA GLU A 33 28.26 -8.20 -2.86
C GLU A 33 26.98 -8.98 -2.60
N LEU A 34 25.84 -8.34 -2.68
CA LEU A 34 24.52 -8.98 -2.55
C LEU A 34 23.67 -8.64 -3.77
N ASP A 35 23.76 -9.48 -4.80
CA ASP A 35 22.91 -9.32 -6.00
C ASP A 35 21.47 -9.72 -5.70
N LEU A 36 20.59 -8.74 -5.69
CA LEU A 36 19.14 -8.90 -5.50
C LEU A 36 18.36 -8.76 -6.81
N THR A 37 19.04 -8.75 -7.96
CA THR A 37 18.39 -8.64 -9.27
C THR A 37 17.46 -9.85 -9.47
N ASP A 38 16.21 -9.57 -9.78
CA ASP A 38 15.16 -10.59 -9.99
C ASP A 38 14.94 -11.58 -8.82
N ALA A 39 15.47 -11.28 -7.64
CA ALA A 39 15.30 -12.13 -6.48
C ALA A 39 13.81 -12.23 -6.07
N THR A 40 13.30 -13.45 -5.95
CA THR A 40 11.91 -13.77 -5.55
C THR A 40 11.83 -14.57 -4.26
N ALA A 41 12.98 -14.87 -3.67
CA ALA A 41 13.16 -15.59 -2.42
C ALA A 41 14.32 -14.97 -1.64
N PRO A 42 14.47 -15.27 -0.34
CA PRO A 42 15.61 -14.80 0.45
C PRO A 42 16.95 -15.11 -0.22
N VAL A 43 17.85 -14.12 -0.25
CA VAL A 43 19.20 -14.25 -0.80
C VAL A 43 20.20 -14.16 0.34
N THR A 44 21.18 -15.05 0.32
CA THR A 44 22.26 -15.08 1.32
C THR A 44 23.59 -15.15 0.59
N ASN A 45 24.56 -14.34 1.02
CA ASN A 45 25.93 -14.40 0.56
C ASN A 45 26.89 -14.40 1.76
N THR A 46 28.01 -15.12 1.61
CA THR A 46 29.10 -15.16 2.59
C THR A 46 30.27 -14.35 2.07
N ILE A 47 30.70 -13.35 2.83
CA ILE A 47 31.67 -12.34 2.39
C ILE A 47 32.86 -12.35 3.34
N ASP A 48 34.08 -12.37 2.79
CA ASP A 48 35.30 -12.21 3.56
C ASP A 48 35.53 -10.71 3.85
N ILE A 49 35.33 -10.30 5.09
CA ILE A 49 35.44 -8.89 5.47
C ILE A 49 36.90 -8.39 5.53
N ARG A 50 37.86 -9.26 5.45
CA ARG A 50 39.30 -8.86 5.43
C ARG A 50 39.62 -7.97 4.21
N GLU A 51 38.92 -8.17 3.10
CA GLU A 51 39.07 -7.38 1.89
C GLU A 51 38.61 -5.92 2.06
N TYR A 52 37.73 -5.68 3.06
CA TYR A 52 37.16 -4.36 3.36
C TYR A 52 37.82 -3.68 4.56
N LEU A 53 38.83 -4.32 5.16
CA LEU A 53 39.58 -3.72 6.27
C LEU A 53 40.67 -2.79 5.74
N PRO A 54 40.91 -1.62 6.36
CA PRO A 54 42.07 -0.80 6.08
C PRO A 54 43.38 -1.57 6.29
N SER A 55 44.43 -1.24 5.53
CA SER A 55 45.70 -1.98 5.51
C SER A 55 46.40 -2.12 6.88
N ASP A 56 46.12 -1.21 7.82
CA ASP A 56 46.72 -1.20 9.17
C ASP A 56 45.85 -1.87 10.24
N ILE A 57 44.76 -2.52 9.80
CA ILE A 57 43.78 -3.17 10.67
C ILE A 57 43.74 -4.68 10.40
N SER A 58 43.66 -5.46 11.45
CA SER A 58 43.46 -6.90 11.39
C SER A 58 42.30 -7.36 12.28
N LEU A 59 41.79 -8.55 12.01
CA LEU A 59 40.83 -9.19 12.93
C LEU A 59 41.58 -9.59 14.21
N ALA A 60 40.97 -9.30 15.37
CA ALA A 60 41.52 -9.57 16.69
C ALA A 60 41.07 -10.89 17.27
N ASP A 61 40.01 -11.49 16.76
CA ASP A 61 39.45 -12.74 17.25
C ASP A 61 40.04 -13.90 16.43
N ALA A 62 40.82 -14.76 17.08
CA ALA A 62 41.47 -15.91 16.43
C ALA A 62 40.49 -17.03 16.05
N ASP A 63 39.32 -17.07 16.70
CA ASP A 63 38.27 -18.05 16.43
C ASP A 63 37.29 -17.60 15.32
N PHE A 64 37.42 -16.36 14.88
CA PHE A 64 36.61 -15.82 13.78
C PHE A 64 37.37 -15.98 12.44
N ASP A 65 36.77 -16.70 11.51
CA ASP A 65 37.38 -17.04 10.22
C ASP A 65 37.46 -15.86 9.22
N GLY A 66 36.88 -14.69 9.58
CA GLY A 66 36.88 -13.49 8.75
C GLY A 66 35.68 -13.39 7.82
N THR A 67 34.75 -14.34 7.90
CA THR A 67 33.57 -14.31 7.03
C THR A 67 32.32 -13.82 7.76
N VAL A 68 31.50 -13.05 7.08
CA VAL A 68 30.17 -12.65 7.53
C VAL A 68 29.13 -13.13 6.54
N THR A 69 27.99 -13.53 7.06
CA THR A 69 26.84 -13.88 6.24
C THR A 69 25.92 -12.68 6.13
N VAL A 70 25.71 -12.20 4.91
CA VAL A 70 24.74 -11.16 4.61
C VAL A 70 23.50 -11.83 4.03
N SER A 71 22.35 -11.59 4.63
CA SER A 71 21.06 -12.16 4.19
C SER A 71 20.08 -11.04 3.92
N ALA A 72 19.43 -11.08 2.75
CA ALA A 72 18.27 -10.26 2.43
C ALA A 72 17.02 -11.14 2.45
N ASP A 73 16.09 -10.80 3.31
CA ASP A 73 14.79 -11.44 3.34
C ASP A 73 13.87 -10.73 2.32
N ILE A 74 13.52 -11.45 1.25
CA ILE A 74 12.77 -10.89 0.11
C ILE A 74 11.33 -11.36 0.20
N GLU A 75 10.43 -10.41 0.33
CA GLU A 75 8.99 -10.66 0.30
C GLU A 75 8.38 -10.18 -1.02
N GLN A 76 7.54 -11.01 -1.60
CA GLN A 76 6.83 -10.68 -2.83
C GLN A 76 5.59 -9.85 -2.57
N ILE A 77 5.45 -8.77 -3.32
CA ILE A 77 4.19 -8.04 -3.41
C ILE A 77 3.24 -8.86 -4.29
N ARG A 78 2.07 -9.17 -3.75
CA ARG A 78 1.01 -9.93 -4.41
C ARG A 78 -0.20 -9.06 -4.70
N ARG A 79 -1.13 -9.60 -5.50
CA ARG A 79 -2.42 -8.97 -5.79
C ARG A 79 -3.55 -9.82 -5.25
N LYS A 80 -4.60 -9.15 -4.79
CA LYS A 80 -5.86 -9.76 -4.35
C LYS A 80 -7.01 -9.00 -4.95
N THR A 81 -8.01 -9.71 -5.47
CA THR A 81 -9.27 -9.11 -5.95
C THR A 81 -10.35 -9.36 -4.90
N ILE A 82 -11.06 -8.31 -4.55
CA ILE A 82 -12.14 -8.30 -3.57
C ILE A 82 -13.41 -7.85 -4.29
N SER A 83 -14.49 -8.60 -4.12
CA SER A 83 -15.78 -8.28 -4.73
C SER A 83 -16.70 -7.61 -3.72
N PHE A 84 -17.44 -6.62 -4.19
CA PHE A 84 -18.45 -5.87 -3.44
C PHE A 84 -19.74 -5.83 -4.24
N ASP A 85 -20.86 -5.93 -3.56
CA ASP A 85 -22.16 -5.59 -4.14
C ASP A 85 -22.31 -4.06 -4.15
N ALA A 86 -22.85 -3.50 -5.23
CA ALA A 86 -23.05 -2.05 -5.34
C ALA A 86 -23.91 -1.48 -4.21
N ASP A 87 -24.85 -2.27 -3.68
CA ASP A 87 -25.71 -1.89 -2.57
C ASP A 87 -24.96 -1.69 -1.24
N SER A 88 -23.71 -2.19 -1.15
CA SER A 88 -22.83 -1.98 0.01
C SER A 88 -22.07 -0.65 -0.03
N VAL A 89 -22.13 0.08 -1.14
CA VAL A 89 -21.40 1.34 -1.33
C VAL A 89 -22.17 2.49 -0.68
N GLN A 90 -21.51 3.26 0.17
CA GLN A 90 -22.08 4.46 0.75
C GLN A 90 -22.11 5.60 -0.29
N LEU A 91 -23.29 6.12 -0.60
CA LEU A 91 -23.47 7.27 -1.45
C LEU A 91 -23.34 8.55 -0.62
N LEU A 92 -22.37 9.39 -0.92
CA LEU A 92 -22.08 10.63 -0.21
C LEU A 92 -22.41 11.84 -1.07
N ASN A 93 -22.73 12.96 -0.42
CA ASN A 93 -22.99 14.25 -1.07
C ASN A 93 -24.07 14.14 -2.16
N ILE A 94 -25.18 13.47 -1.85
CA ILE A 94 -26.34 13.42 -2.74
C ILE A 94 -26.85 14.86 -2.92
N PRO A 95 -27.02 15.33 -4.18
CA PRO A 95 -27.48 16.69 -4.44
C PRO A 95 -28.86 16.98 -3.83
N ASP A 96 -29.06 18.18 -3.32
CA ASP A 96 -30.32 18.58 -2.71
C ASP A 96 -31.51 18.45 -3.70
N GLY A 97 -32.60 17.84 -3.23
CA GLY A 97 -33.77 17.56 -4.06
C GLY A 97 -33.66 16.34 -4.96
N TRP A 98 -32.64 15.49 -4.74
CA TRP A 98 -32.44 14.24 -5.49
C TRP A 98 -32.44 13.03 -4.58
N LEU A 99 -32.91 11.91 -5.13
CA LEU A 99 -32.72 10.58 -4.58
C LEU A 99 -31.68 9.85 -5.43
N ALA A 100 -30.73 9.18 -4.80
CA ALA A 100 -29.73 8.38 -5.46
C ALA A 100 -29.78 6.95 -4.94
N GLU A 101 -29.82 6.00 -5.85
CA GLU A 101 -29.84 4.56 -5.54
C GLU A 101 -28.80 3.84 -6.40
N ALA A 102 -28.11 2.85 -5.83
CA ALA A 102 -27.25 1.97 -6.62
C ALA A 102 -28.10 1.16 -7.59
N VAL A 103 -27.66 1.02 -8.85
CA VAL A 103 -28.33 0.12 -9.79
C VAL A 103 -28.05 -1.31 -9.32
N SER A 104 -29.11 -2.06 -9.06
CA SER A 104 -29.03 -3.41 -8.48
C SER A 104 -28.28 -4.41 -9.36
N GLY A 105 -27.63 -5.39 -8.72
CA GLY A 105 -26.99 -6.51 -9.40
C GLY A 105 -25.62 -6.24 -9.98
N GLN A 106 -25.01 -5.08 -9.69
CA GLN A 106 -23.63 -4.78 -10.05
C GLN A 106 -22.68 -5.43 -9.03
N ASN A 107 -21.71 -6.19 -9.55
CA ASN A 107 -20.61 -6.73 -8.77
C ASN A 107 -19.35 -5.92 -9.07
N LEU A 108 -18.87 -5.20 -8.07
CA LEU A 108 -17.70 -4.33 -8.16
C LEU A 108 -16.45 -5.11 -7.78
N GLN A 109 -15.39 -4.99 -8.55
CA GLN A 109 -14.13 -5.69 -8.29
C GLN A 109 -13.00 -4.71 -7.99
N LEU A 110 -12.54 -4.72 -6.76
CA LEU A 110 -11.37 -3.98 -6.31
C LEU A 110 -10.15 -4.89 -6.35
N THR A 111 -9.13 -4.50 -7.09
CA THR A 111 -7.82 -5.16 -7.07
C THR A 111 -6.86 -4.34 -6.23
N VAL A 112 -6.30 -4.98 -5.23
CA VAL A 112 -5.29 -4.41 -4.32
C VAL A 112 -3.97 -5.16 -4.43
N ARG A 113 -2.88 -4.51 -4.04
CA ARG A 113 -1.55 -5.13 -3.95
C ARG A 113 -0.91 -4.83 -2.60
N GLY A 114 -0.09 -5.74 -2.13
CA GLY A 114 0.65 -5.63 -0.87
C GLY A 114 1.39 -6.92 -0.55
N LEU A 115 2.00 -6.96 0.63
CA LEU A 115 2.55 -8.20 1.17
C LEU A 115 1.43 -9.18 1.50
N GLN A 116 1.72 -10.49 1.43
CA GLN A 116 0.72 -11.52 1.64
C GLN A 116 0.00 -11.37 2.99
N ASP A 117 0.76 -11.10 4.06
CA ASP A 117 0.19 -10.95 5.41
C ASP A 117 -0.74 -9.73 5.53
N ASN A 118 -0.42 -8.64 4.84
CA ASN A 118 -1.28 -7.47 4.78
C ASN A 118 -2.56 -7.77 4.01
N LEU A 119 -2.45 -8.49 2.88
CA LEU A 119 -3.59 -8.86 2.06
C LEU A 119 -4.52 -9.87 2.74
N ASN A 120 -4.01 -10.71 3.65
CA ASN A 120 -4.83 -11.65 4.41
C ASN A 120 -5.83 -10.94 5.33
N ASN A 121 -5.48 -9.75 5.79
CA ASN A 121 -6.30 -8.92 6.69
C ASN A 121 -7.24 -7.96 5.96
N VAL A 122 -7.29 -8.00 4.63
CA VAL A 122 -8.09 -7.10 3.81
C VAL A 122 -9.16 -7.89 3.07
N ASP A 123 -10.41 -7.65 3.40
CA ASP A 123 -11.57 -8.28 2.77
C ASP A 123 -12.73 -7.27 2.64
N ALA A 124 -13.85 -7.70 2.06
CA ALA A 124 -15.02 -6.83 1.86
C ALA A 124 -15.62 -6.28 3.15
N GLY A 125 -15.44 -6.97 4.28
CA GLY A 125 -15.94 -6.52 5.59
C GLY A 125 -15.00 -5.51 6.28
N THR A 126 -13.73 -5.45 5.89
CA THR A 126 -12.74 -4.54 6.49
C THR A 126 -12.56 -3.24 5.70
N ILE A 127 -13.13 -3.15 4.50
CA ILE A 127 -13.04 -1.98 3.62
C ILE A 127 -14.41 -1.31 3.53
N THR A 128 -14.44 0.01 3.66
CA THR A 128 -15.67 0.78 3.45
C THR A 128 -15.65 1.43 2.07
N PRO A 129 -16.45 0.92 1.10
CA PRO A 129 -16.60 1.57 -0.20
C PRO A 129 -17.52 2.79 -0.10
N HIS A 130 -17.17 3.87 -0.78
CA HIS A 130 -18.01 5.06 -0.87
C HIS A 130 -17.91 5.72 -2.25
N ALA A 131 -18.99 6.34 -2.70
CA ALA A 131 -19.05 7.13 -3.92
C ALA A 131 -19.53 8.55 -3.60
N ASP A 132 -18.77 9.53 -4.07
CA ASP A 132 -19.07 10.93 -3.87
C ASP A 132 -19.84 11.46 -5.09
N LEU A 133 -21.12 11.80 -4.90
CA LEU A 133 -22.00 12.24 -5.96
C LEU A 133 -21.89 13.73 -6.27
N SER A 134 -21.09 14.49 -5.53
CA SER A 134 -20.82 15.90 -5.85
C SER A 134 -20.19 16.07 -7.24
N ALA A 135 -19.49 15.05 -7.73
CA ALA A 135 -18.90 15.02 -9.08
C ALA A 135 -19.95 14.98 -10.21
N LEU A 136 -21.21 14.67 -9.91
CA LEU A 136 -22.32 14.66 -10.87
C LEU A 136 -23.00 16.03 -11.02
N ILE A 137 -22.62 16.99 -10.21
CA ILE A 137 -23.09 18.38 -10.32
C ILE A 137 -22.19 19.08 -11.33
N ASP A 138 -22.77 19.58 -12.42
CA ASP A 138 -22.02 20.32 -13.42
C ASP A 138 -21.62 21.73 -12.94
N GLU A 139 -20.84 22.45 -13.74
CA GLU A 139 -20.37 23.83 -13.43
C GLU A 139 -21.52 24.82 -13.23
N ASN A 140 -22.72 24.50 -13.71
CA ASN A 140 -23.93 25.32 -13.58
C ASN A 140 -24.78 24.91 -12.37
N GLY A 141 -24.34 23.91 -11.58
CA GLY A 141 -25.10 23.36 -10.47
C GLY A 141 -26.21 22.43 -10.88
N THR A 142 -26.20 21.93 -12.13
CA THR A 142 -27.26 21.05 -12.66
C THR A 142 -26.87 19.59 -12.51
N VAL A 143 -27.85 18.76 -12.20
CA VAL A 143 -27.72 17.30 -12.12
C VAL A 143 -28.59 16.67 -13.18
N THR A 144 -28.09 15.63 -13.84
CA THR A 144 -28.83 14.89 -14.85
C THR A 144 -29.53 13.68 -14.22
N ALA A 145 -30.86 13.56 -14.44
CA ALA A 145 -31.64 12.41 -13.99
C ALA A 145 -31.30 11.14 -14.77
N GLY A 146 -31.54 9.98 -14.17
CA GLY A 146 -31.34 8.66 -14.75
C GLY A 146 -30.04 8.00 -14.27
N GLU A 147 -29.56 7.04 -15.06
CA GLU A 147 -28.34 6.29 -14.73
C GLU A 147 -27.10 7.14 -14.98
N GLN A 148 -26.25 7.22 -13.97
CA GLN A 148 -24.98 7.94 -13.99
C GLN A 148 -23.84 7.05 -13.49
N GLU A 149 -22.67 7.14 -14.13
CA GLU A 149 -21.49 6.42 -13.69
C GLU A 149 -20.71 7.25 -12.66
N VAL A 150 -20.37 6.63 -11.55
CA VAL A 150 -19.58 7.27 -10.48
C VAL A 150 -18.40 6.41 -10.08
N THR A 151 -17.31 7.06 -9.68
CA THR A 151 -16.12 6.37 -9.17
C THR A 151 -16.32 6.00 -7.71
N VAL A 152 -16.03 4.75 -7.38
CA VAL A 152 -16.03 4.25 -6.02
C VAL A 152 -14.64 4.41 -5.42
N LYS A 153 -14.57 5.01 -4.25
CA LYS A 153 -13.35 5.15 -3.45
C LYS A 153 -13.39 4.17 -2.28
N PHE A 154 -12.21 3.71 -1.87
CA PHE A 154 -12.06 2.72 -0.81
C PHE A 154 -11.11 3.25 0.26
N LEU A 155 -11.49 3.12 1.52
CA LEU A 155 -10.58 3.39 2.62
C LEU A 155 -9.74 2.13 2.87
N LEU A 156 -8.49 2.16 2.42
CA LEU A 156 -7.54 1.05 2.51
C LEU A 156 -6.52 1.27 3.63
N PRO A 157 -6.02 0.19 4.25
CA PRO A 157 -4.85 0.26 5.14
C PRO A 157 -3.62 0.81 4.39
N ALA A 158 -2.76 1.57 5.09
CA ALA A 158 -1.56 2.18 4.50
C ALA A 158 -0.54 1.18 3.91
N SER A 159 -0.65 -0.10 4.27
CA SER A 159 0.21 -1.19 3.79
C SER A 159 -0.30 -1.87 2.51
N VAL A 160 -1.41 -1.39 1.94
CA VAL A 160 -2.06 -1.97 0.76
C VAL A 160 -2.41 -0.87 -0.22
N ASP A 161 -2.01 -1.05 -1.48
CA ASP A 161 -2.28 -0.11 -2.57
C ASP A 161 -3.43 -0.59 -3.45
N GLN A 162 -4.27 0.33 -3.89
CA GLN A 162 -5.25 0.09 -4.94
C GLN A 162 -4.57 0.02 -6.33
N VAL A 163 -4.99 -0.95 -7.15
CA VAL A 163 -4.40 -1.16 -8.49
C VAL A 163 -5.30 -0.66 -9.61
N ASN A 164 -6.63 -0.80 -9.46
CA ASN A 164 -7.60 -0.44 -10.49
C ASN A 164 -8.55 0.67 -10.01
N VAL A 165 -9.12 1.41 -10.95
CA VAL A 165 -10.27 2.27 -10.69
C VAL A 165 -11.52 1.40 -10.72
N VAL A 166 -12.43 1.64 -9.79
CA VAL A 166 -13.73 0.96 -9.73
C VAL A 166 -14.81 2.00 -9.94
N THR A 167 -15.72 1.73 -10.87
CA THR A 167 -16.90 2.55 -11.12
C THR A 167 -18.17 1.76 -10.88
N MET A 168 -19.27 2.45 -10.61
CA MET A 168 -20.61 1.87 -10.49
C MET A 168 -21.64 2.78 -11.15
N GLN A 169 -22.80 2.21 -11.49
CA GLN A 169 -23.96 2.96 -11.95
C GLN A 169 -24.85 3.28 -10.77
N VAL A 170 -25.27 4.54 -10.68
CA VAL A 170 -26.27 5.03 -9.73
C VAL A 170 -27.46 5.59 -10.51
N HIS A 171 -28.66 5.40 -10.01
CA HIS A 171 -29.87 5.99 -10.58
C HIS A 171 -30.24 7.22 -9.78
N LEU A 172 -30.36 8.35 -10.47
CA LEU A 172 -30.74 9.64 -9.90
C LEU A 172 -32.19 9.97 -10.26
N THR A 173 -33.02 10.19 -9.26
CA THR A 173 -34.40 10.62 -9.41
C THR A 173 -34.61 11.98 -8.73
N GLN A 174 -35.13 12.96 -9.48
CA GLN A 174 -35.48 14.24 -8.89
C GLN A 174 -36.71 14.11 -8.00
N LEU A 175 -36.62 14.57 -6.77
CA LEU A 175 -37.74 14.61 -5.84
C LEU A 175 -38.72 15.72 -6.28
N ALA A 176 -39.99 15.41 -6.32
CA ALA A 176 -41.00 16.42 -6.59
C ALA A 176 -40.97 17.52 -5.51
N ALA A 177 -40.95 18.79 -5.93
CA ALA A 177 -41.08 19.88 -4.99
C ALA A 177 -42.40 19.71 -4.18
N SER A 178 -42.27 19.65 -2.87
CA SER A 178 -43.44 19.62 -1.98
C SER A 178 -44.11 21.00 -2.09
N ASN A 179 -45.17 21.10 -2.89
CA ASN A 179 -46.06 22.25 -2.84
C ASN A 179 -46.74 22.22 -1.47
N THR A 180 -46.22 22.97 -0.53
CA THR A 180 -46.97 23.38 0.64
C THR A 180 -47.97 24.44 0.17
N ASP A 181 -49.13 24.03 -0.36
CA ASP A 181 -50.25 24.93 -0.53
C ASP A 181 -50.70 25.32 0.89
N GLU A 182 -50.23 26.47 1.29
CA GLU A 182 -50.82 27.25 2.38
C GLU A 182 -52.22 27.70 1.90
N GLN A 183 -53.24 26.79 2.05
CA GLN A 183 -54.60 27.25 1.95
C GLN A 183 -54.89 28.09 3.18
N GLY A 184 -54.76 29.39 2.98
CA GLY A 184 -55.15 30.41 3.89
C GLY A 184 -56.65 30.26 4.25
N ALA A 185 -56.88 30.28 5.54
CA ALA A 185 -58.20 30.41 6.18
C ALA A 185 -58.91 31.66 5.67
N GLN A 186 -60.16 31.46 5.30
CA GLN A 186 -61.21 32.49 5.43
C GLN A 186 -61.95 32.25 6.73
#